data_4bb86f22bd074ccd068b6f22a7274a7f
#
_entry.id   4bb86f22bd074ccd068b6f22a7274a7f
#
_cell.length_a   1.000
_cell.length_b   1.000
_cell.length_c   1.000
_cell.angle_alpha   90.00
_cell.angle_beta   90.00
_cell.angle_gamma   90.00
#
_symmetry.space_group_name_H-M   'P 1'
#
loop_
_entity.id
_entity.type
_entity.pdbx_description
1 polymer ?
#
loop_
_entity_poly.entity_id
_entity_poly.type
_entity_poly.pdbx_seq_one_letter_code
_entity_poly.pdbx_strand_id
1 'polypeptide(L)'
;MTRSGSSGSAPSPASAPGSGRGPRPPRRITLSSLENGALFYLQRFASSSANLKRVLERRVARAAKVRDDVDADQARVWIDDIVRRFERSGLLDDQAFARARAITLMRQGLSRRAIDARLRQKGVKADAIAAALDHLATEAGDPDLAAACRLVRRRRLGPLRPVADQEGRRQRDLASLARAGFSAAVALRVLAATTVEALEVLEAEASQQA
;
A
#
# COMPACT_ATOMS: atom_id res chain seq x y z
N MET A 1 36.91 76.20 1.06
CA MET A 1 37.94 75.18 1.39
C MET A 1 37.23 74.09 2.11
N THR A 2 37.07 72.95 1.48
CA THR A 2 37.33 71.66 2.02
C THR A 2 36.69 70.61 1.09
N ARG A 3 37.44 69.57 0.77
CA ARG A 3 37.24 68.61 -0.32
C ARG A 3 36.30 67.51 0.11
N SER A 4 35.34 67.17 -0.77
CA SER A 4 34.53 65.97 -0.72
C SER A 4 35.35 64.77 -1.17
N GLY A 5 35.48 63.75 -0.31
CA GLY A 5 36.05 62.48 -0.65
C GLY A 5 34.94 61.47 -1.13
N SER A 6 35.02 61.14 -2.40
CA SER A 6 34.14 60.08 -2.99
C SER A 6 34.71 58.74 -2.73
N SER A 7 34.00 57.92 -1.95
CA SER A 7 34.32 56.48 -1.73
C SER A 7 33.58 55.63 -2.77
N GLY A 8 34.34 55.14 -3.73
CA GLY A 8 33.85 54.15 -4.71
C GLY A 8 33.63 52.79 -4.08
N SER A 9 32.41 52.34 -4.06
CA SER A 9 32.05 50.95 -3.74
C SER A 9 32.28 50.08 -4.96
N ALA A 10 33.16 49.07 -4.82
CA ALA A 10 33.38 48.05 -5.82
C ALA A 10 32.17 47.07 -5.86
N PRO A 11 31.73 46.62 -7.02
CA PRO A 11 30.67 45.65 -7.14
C PRO A 11 31.18 44.26 -6.70
N SER A 12 30.42 43.61 -5.79
CA SER A 12 30.61 42.19 -5.41
C SER A 12 30.47 41.26 -6.63
N PRO A 13 31.29 40.21 -6.73
CA PRO A 13 31.15 39.27 -7.83
C PRO A 13 29.84 38.50 -7.70
N ALA A 14 29.08 38.49 -8.79
CA ALA A 14 27.84 37.73 -8.94
C ALA A 14 28.07 36.23 -8.64
N SER A 15 27.30 35.72 -7.71
CA SER A 15 27.24 34.27 -7.41
C SER A 15 26.85 33.50 -8.68
N ALA A 16 27.75 32.62 -9.14
CA ALA A 16 27.47 31.74 -10.27
C ALA A 16 26.26 30.85 -9.97
N PRO A 17 25.34 30.62 -10.94
CA PRO A 17 24.21 29.73 -10.77
C PRO A 17 24.71 28.34 -10.50
N GLY A 18 24.25 27.74 -9.35
CA GLY A 18 24.62 26.40 -8.94
C GLY A 18 24.34 25.41 -10.06
N SER A 19 25.39 24.71 -10.49
CA SER A 19 25.34 23.63 -11.46
C SER A 19 24.31 22.59 -11.00
N GLY A 20 23.19 22.50 -11.70
CA GLY A 20 22.18 21.49 -11.51
C GLY A 20 22.83 20.11 -11.62
N ARG A 21 23.01 19.45 -10.47
CA ARG A 21 23.45 18.05 -10.45
C ARG A 21 22.34 17.23 -11.09
N GLY A 22 22.56 16.81 -12.33
CA GLY A 22 21.72 15.80 -12.99
C GLY A 22 21.54 14.56 -12.11
N PRO A 23 20.56 13.71 -12.39
CA PRO A 23 20.30 12.51 -11.60
C PRO A 23 21.59 11.69 -11.45
N ARG A 24 21.99 11.47 -10.20
CA ARG A 24 23.23 10.72 -9.92
C ARG A 24 23.10 9.32 -10.54
N PRO A 25 24.08 8.85 -11.33
CA PRO A 25 24.01 7.55 -11.97
C PRO A 25 23.82 6.44 -10.92
N PRO A 26 23.10 5.36 -11.27
CA PRO A 26 22.89 4.24 -10.36
C PRO A 26 24.21 3.70 -9.83
N ARG A 27 24.26 3.39 -8.53
CA ARG A 27 25.43 2.78 -7.90
C ARG A 27 25.69 1.40 -8.51
N ARG A 28 26.94 0.94 -8.48
CA ARG A 28 27.33 -0.40 -8.89
C ARG A 28 26.49 -1.45 -8.13
N ILE A 29 26.04 -2.48 -8.84
CA ILE A 29 25.30 -3.61 -8.25
C ILE A 29 26.33 -4.57 -7.64
N THR A 30 26.27 -4.72 -6.34
CA THR A 30 27.05 -5.68 -5.53
C THR A 30 26.11 -6.28 -4.48
N LEU A 31 26.48 -7.43 -3.92
CA LEU A 31 25.73 -8.06 -2.82
C LEU A 31 25.45 -7.04 -1.69
N SER A 32 26.48 -6.35 -1.21
CA SER A 32 26.35 -5.34 -0.16
C SER A 32 25.43 -4.17 -0.55
N SER A 33 25.51 -3.71 -1.82
CA SER A 33 24.64 -2.62 -2.28
C SER A 33 23.16 -3.03 -2.38
N LEU A 34 22.89 -4.30 -2.70
CA LEU A 34 21.53 -4.87 -2.73
C LEU A 34 20.99 -5.07 -1.30
N GLU A 35 21.81 -5.62 -0.41
CA GLU A 35 21.47 -5.83 1.00
C GLU A 35 21.17 -4.51 1.71
N ASN A 36 22.02 -3.51 1.59
CA ASN A 36 21.77 -2.18 2.13
C ASN A 36 20.50 -1.54 1.53
N GLY A 37 20.26 -1.78 0.23
CA GLY A 37 19.03 -1.34 -0.43
C GLY A 37 17.78 -2.02 0.10
N ALA A 38 17.86 -3.31 0.42
CA ALA A 38 16.79 -4.09 1.04
C ALA A 38 16.49 -3.59 2.46
N LEU A 39 17.52 -3.42 3.30
CA LEU A 39 17.38 -2.89 4.66
C LEU A 39 16.77 -1.50 4.67
N PHE A 40 17.26 -0.60 3.81
CA PHE A 40 16.70 0.75 3.68
C PHE A 40 15.24 0.76 3.23
N TYR A 41 14.85 -0.20 2.37
CA TYR A 41 13.47 -0.35 1.95
C TYR A 41 12.58 -0.85 3.10
N LEU A 42 13.02 -1.88 3.85
CA LEU A 42 12.27 -2.48 4.95
C LEU A 42 12.11 -1.56 6.16
N GLN A 43 13.06 -0.66 6.41
CA GLN A 43 12.94 0.38 7.44
C GLN A 43 11.76 1.32 7.18
N ARG A 44 11.31 1.47 5.94
CA ARG A 44 10.24 2.39 5.55
C ARG A 44 8.93 1.71 5.20
N PHE A 45 9.00 0.47 4.72
CA PHE A 45 7.86 -0.24 4.16
C PHE A 45 7.82 -1.68 4.63
N ALA A 46 6.75 -2.05 5.32
CA ALA A 46 6.44 -3.46 5.50
C ALA A 46 6.24 -4.12 4.13
N SER A 47 6.81 -5.29 3.94
CA SER A 47 6.84 -5.96 2.65
C SER A 47 6.79 -7.47 2.79
N SER A 48 6.17 -8.14 1.79
CA SER A 48 6.35 -9.58 1.61
C SER A 48 7.70 -9.89 0.96
N SER A 49 8.19 -11.10 1.17
CA SER A 49 9.40 -11.65 0.56
C SER A 49 9.40 -11.49 -0.96
N ALA A 50 8.32 -11.87 -1.63
CA ALA A 50 8.17 -11.74 -3.07
C ALA A 50 8.13 -10.28 -3.54
N ASN A 51 7.55 -9.37 -2.75
CA ASN A 51 7.55 -7.95 -3.11
C ASN A 51 8.94 -7.32 -2.94
N LEU A 52 9.69 -7.68 -1.89
CA LEU A 52 11.07 -7.24 -1.73
C LEU A 52 11.94 -7.72 -2.89
N LYS A 53 11.84 -9.00 -3.25
CA LYS A 53 12.53 -9.57 -4.43
C LYS A 53 12.29 -8.71 -5.67
N ARG A 54 11.03 -8.43 -6.01
CA ARG A 54 10.66 -7.57 -7.15
C ARG A 54 11.21 -6.14 -7.05
N VAL A 55 11.31 -5.59 -5.84
CA VAL A 55 11.91 -4.24 -5.64
C VAL A 55 13.40 -4.26 -5.99
N LEU A 56 14.13 -5.28 -5.54
CA LEU A 56 15.55 -5.43 -5.82
C LEU A 56 15.81 -5.74 -7.30
N GLU A 57 15.02 -6.61 -7.91
CA GLU A 57 15.09 -6.92 -9.36
C GLU A 57 14.90 -5.66 -10.22
N ARG A 58 13.90 -4.81 -9.89
CA ARG A 58 13.72 -3.53 -10.56
C ARG A 58 14.88 -2.57 -10.37
N ARG A 59 15.60 -2.64 -9.23
CA ARG A 59 16.81 -1.86 -9.01
C ARG A 59 17.94 -2.33 -9.93
N VAL A 60 18.14 -3.65 -10.05
CA VAL A 60 19.11 -4.26 -10.97
C VAL A 60 18.79 -3.89 -12.41
N ALA A 61 17.55 -4.08 -12.85
CA ALA A 61 17.11 -3.75 -14.19
C ALA A 61 17.31 -2.27 -14.56
N ARG A 62 17.14 -1.36 -13.60
CA ARG A 62 17.43 0.07 -13.81
C ARG A 62 18.93 0.34 -13.94
N ALA A 63 19.76 -0.34 -13.16
CA ALA A 63 21.20 -0.18 -13.26
C ALA A 63 21.73 -0.72 -14.59
N ALA A 64 21.24 -1.87 -15.06
CA ALA A 64 21.62 -2.48 -16.33
C ALA A 64 21.30 -1.62 -17.57
N LYS A 65 20.37 -0.66 -17.46
CA LYS A 65 20.08 0.29 -18.57
C LYS A 65 21.17 1.34 -18.79
N VAL A 66 22.03 1.57 -17.82
CA VAL A 66 23.03 2.66 -17.84
C VAL A 66 24.44 2.19 -17.48
N ARG A 67 24.61 0.89 -17.26
CA ARG A 67 25.88 0.26 -16.85
C ARG A 67 26.01 -1.10 -17.51
N ASP A 68 27.10 -1.31 -18.23
CA ASP A 68 27.38 -2.57 -18.91
C ASP A 68 28.04 -3.63 -17.99
N ASP A 69 28.44 -3.22 -16.77
CA ASP A 69 29.08 -4.09 -15.77
C ASP A 69 28.07 -4.81 -14.83
N VAL A 70 26.78 -4.83 -15.16
CA VAL A 70 25.74 -5.48 -14.36
C VAL A 70 25.54 -6.92 -14.83
N ASP A 71 25.99 -7.86 -14.02
CA ASP A 71 25.64 -9.27 -14.17
C ASP A 71 24.26 -9.52 -13.53
N ALA A 72 23.25 -9.68 -14.39
CA ALA A 72 21.85 -9.86 -13.94
C ALA A 72 21.62 -11.24 -13.32
N ASP A 73 22.32 -12.28 -13.76
CA ASP A 73 22.15 -13.65 -13.25
C ASP A 73 22.81 -13.78 -11.88
N GLN A 74 24.01 -13.25 -11.72
CA GLN A 74 24.66 -13.16 -10.41
C GLN A 74 23.84 -12.31 -9.43
N ALA A 75 23.25 -11.21 -9.89
CA ALA A 75 22.39 -10.37 -9.05
C ALA A 75 21.13 -11.11 -8.57
N ARG A 76 20.52 -11.98 -9.40
CA ARG A 76 19.40 -12.83 -8.97
C ARG A 76 19.79 -13.79 -7.85
N VAL A 77 20.95 -14.44 -7.97
CA VAL A 77 21.45 -15.33 -6.91
C VAL A 77 21.62 -14.56 -5.60
N TRP A 78 22.21 -13.37 -5.65
CA TRP A 78 22.34 -12.52 -4.45
C TRP A 78 21.00 -12.10 -3.86
N ILE A 79 20.04 -11.75 -4.70
CA ILE A 79 18.69 -11.36 -4.24
C ILE A 79 18.01 -12.53 -3.52
N ASP A 80 18.07 -13.73 -4.11
CA ASP A 80 17.47 -14.92 -3.50
C ASP A 80 18.14 -15.28 -2.17
N ASP A 81 19.45 -15.10 -2.06
CA ASP A 81 20.18 -15.32 -0.81
C ASP A 81 19.82 -14.27 0.26
N ILE A 82 19.73 -13.00 -0.10
CA ILE A 82 19.29 -11.92 0.81
C ILE A 82 17.90 -12.22 1.35
N VAL A 83 16.94 -12.55 0.46
CA VAL A 83 15.55 -12.85 0.88
C VAL A 83 15.51 -14.04 1.84
N ARG A 84 16.19 -15.16 1.51
CA ARG A 84 16.27 -16.33 2.39
C ARG A 84 16.90 -16.02 3.76
N ARG A 85 17.94 -15.19 3.80
CA ARG A 85 18.56 -14.76 5.07
C ARG A 85 17.61 -13.92 5.90
N PHE A 86 16.87 -13.02 5.27
CA PHE A 86 15.91 -12.15 5.95
C PHE A 86 14.68 -12.92 6.45
N GLU A 87 14.23 -13.95 5.72
CA GLU A 87 13.19 -14.88 6.20
C GLU A 87 13.68 -15.66 7.43
N ARG A 88 14.89 -16.26 7.36
CA ARG A 88 15.45 -17.01 8.49
C ARG A 88 15.70 -16.16 9.74
N SER A 89 16.04 -14.90 9.58
CA SER A 89 16.26 -13.96 10.70
C SER A 89 14.97 -13.34 11.24
N GLY A 90 13.79 -13.63 10.63
CA GLY A 90 12.53 -13.01 11.00
C GLY A 90 12.37 -11.54 10.57
N LEU A 91 13.32 -10.99 9.82
CA LEU A 91 13.21 -9.65 9.25
C LEU A 91 12.15 -9.56 8.15
N LEU A 92 11.87 -10.69 7.47
CA LEU A 92 10.73 -10.91 6.58
C LEU A 92 9.86 -12.00 7.20
N ASP A 93 8.61 -11.67 7.43
CA ASP A 93 7.57 -12.58 7.89
C ASP A 93 6.30 -12.34 7.05
N ASP A 94 6.07 -13.21 6.07
CA ASP A 94 4.93 -13.10 5.16
C ASP A 94 3.60 -13.33 5.88
N GLN A 95 3.56 -14.10 6.98
CA GLN A 95 2.34 -14.30 7.77
C GLN A 95 1.99 -13.04 8.57
N ALA A 96 2.96 -12.47 9.27
CA ALA A 96 2.77 -11.21 10.00
C ALA A 96 2.40 -10.06 9.05
N PHE A 97 3.07 -9.99 7.88
CA PHE A 97 2.75 -9.02 6.83
C PHE A 97 1.31 -9.19 6.33
N ALA A 98 0.89 -10.44 6.02
CA ALA A 98 -0.46 -10.72 5.55
C ALA A 98 -1.52 -10.32 6.56
N ARG A 99 -1.36 -10.69 7.84
CA ARG A 99 -2.28 -10.32 8.93
C ARG A 99 -2.41 -8.81 9.09
N ALA A 100 -1.30 -8.11 9.27
CA ALA A 100 -1.32 -6.65 9.45
C ALA A 100 -1.94 -5.93 8.24
N ARG A 101 -1.63 -6.42 7.03
CA ARG A 101 -2.16 -5.85 5.80
C ARG A 101 -3.64 -6.14 5.62
N ALA A 102 -4.10 -7.35 5.94
CA ALA A 102 -5.50 -7.73 5.89
C ALA A 102 -6.37 -6.85 6.82
N ILE A 103 -5.94 -6.67 8.07
CA ILE A 103 -6.60 -5.78 9.04
C ILE A 103 -6.70 -4.34 8.49
N THR A 104 -5.59 -3.82 7.96
CA THR A 104 -5.57 -2.46 7.39
C THR A 104 -6.54 -2.31 6.23
N LEU A 105 -6.56 -3.28 5.31
CA LEU A 105 -7.43 -3.26 4.13
C LEU A 105 -8.92 -3.41 4.52
N MET A 106 -9.21 -4.26 5.52
CA MET A 106 -10.58 -4.42 6.04
C MET A 106 -11.08 -3.14 6.70
N ARG A 107 -10.24 -2.46 7.49
CA ARG A 107 -10.58 -1.13 8.06
C ARG A 107 -10.82 -0.08 6.97
N GLN A 108 -10.21 -0.23 5.81
CA GLN A 108 -10.47 0.59 4.63
C GLN A 108 -11.75 0.19 3.88
N GLY A 109 -12.51 -0.79 4.36
CA GLY A 109 -13.77 -1.24 3.75
C GLY A 109 -13.56 -2.08 2.48
N LEU A 110 -12.53 -2.94 2.46
CA LEU A 110 -12.37 -3.94 1.41
C LEU A 110 -12.96 -5.27 1.85
N SER A 111 -13.60 -5.98 0.91
CA SER A 111 -14.07 -7.35 1.15
C SER A 111 -12.93 -8.34 1.31
N ARG A 112 -13.19 -9.49 1.95
CA ARG A 112 -12.22 -10.61 2.04
C ARG A 112 -11.68 -11.01 0.66
N ARG A 113 -12.55 -11.07 -0.36
CA ARG A 113 -12.15 -11.35 -1.75
C ARG A 113 -11.17 -10.31 -2.31
N ALA A 114 -11.42 -9.03 -2.07
CA ALA A 114 -10.53 -7.96 -2.52
C ALA A 114 -9.21 -7.94 -1.74
N ILE A 115 -9.23 -8.32 -0.46
CA ILE A 115 -8.03 -8.47 0.38
C ILE A 115 -7.18 -9.62 -0.15
N ASP A 116 -7.77 -10.80 -0.40
CA ASP A 116 -7.08 -11.96 -1.00
C ASP A 116 -6.36 -11.55 -2.30
N ALA A 117 -7.08 -10.94 -3.23
CA ALA A 117 -6.51 -10.51 -4.51
C ALA A 117 -5.32 -9.55 -4.33
N ARG A 118 -5.41 -8.61 -3.38
CA ARG A 118 -4.31 -7.67 -3.09
C ARG A 118 -3.11 -8.32 -2.44
N LEU A 119 -3.31 -9.31 -1.55
CA LEU A 119 -2.22 -10.06 -0.94
C LEU A 119 -1.53 -10.95 -1.97
N ARG A 120 -2.29 -11.63 -2.85
CA ARG A 120 -1.72 -12.36 -4.01
C ARG A 120 -0.89 -11.46 -4.92
N GLN A 121 -1.39 -10.26 -5.22
CA GLN A 121 -0.63 -9.27 -6.02
C GLN A 121 0.70 -8.88 -5.34
N LYS A 122 0.76 -8.91 -4.01
CA LYS A 122 2.00 -8.72 -3.25
C LYS A 122 2.88 -9.97 -3.21
N GLY A 123 2.41 -11.10 -3.74
CA GLY A 123 3.12 -12.37 -3.79
C GLY A 123 3.12 -13.12 -2.46
N VAL A 124 2.15 -12.83 -1.59
CA VAL A 124 1.92 -13.64 -0.39
C VAL A 124 1.39 -15.00 -0.79
N LYS A 125 1.86 -16.06 -0.15
CA LYS A 125 1.44 -17.44 -0.41
C LYS A 125 0.00 -17.68 0.06
N ALA A 126 -0.66 -18.67 -0.55
CA ALA A 126 -2.08 -18.94 -0.31
C ALA A 126 -2.38 -19.34 1.14
N ASP A 127 -1.50 -20.11 1.78
CA ASP A 127 -1.60 -20.50 3.18
C ASP A 127 -1.55 -19.31 4.14
N ALA A 128 -0.62 -18.37 3.93
CA ALA A 128 -0.53 -17.16 4.73
C ALA A 128 -1.73 -16.22 4.50
N ILE A 129 -2.28 -16.18 3.28
CA ILE A 129 -3.50 -15.43 2.99
C ILE A 129 -4.70 -16.06 3.72
N ALA A 130 -4.87 -17.38 3.63
CA ALA A 130 -5.94 -18.09 4.30
C ALA A 130 -5.90 -17.84 5.82
N ALA A 131 -4.74 -18.04 6.46
CA ALA A 131 -4.57 -17.80 7.88
C ALA A 131 -4.87 -16.33 8.27
N ALA A 132 -4.50 -15.36 7.43
CA ALA A 132 -4.80 -13.94 7.68
C ALA A 132 -6.29 -13.63 7.56
N LEU A 133 -7.01 -14.25 6.61
CA LEU A 133 -8.45 -14.08 6.44
C LEU A 133 -9.27 -14.81 7.51
N ASP A 134 -8.80 -15.96 7.98
CA ASP A 134 -9.43 -16.69 9.07
C ASP A 134 -9.27 -15.94 10.40
N HIS A 135 -8.11 -15.35 10.65
CA HIS A 135 -7.90 -14.46 11.79
C HIS A 135 -8.87 -13.27 11.79
N LEU A 136 -9.18 -12.67 10.63
CA LEU A 136 -10.19 -11.62 10.53
C LEU A 136 -11.60 -12.13 10.87
N ALA A 137 -11.92 -13.39 10.56
CA ALA A 137 -13.22 -13.97 10.86
C ALA A 137 -13.39 -14.28 12.35
N THR A 138 -12.30 -14.65 13.04
CA THR A 138 -12.31 -14.85 14.50
C THR A 138 -12.40 -13.55 15.30
N GLU A 139 -11.91 -12.44 14.76
CA GLU A 139 -11.92 -11.13 15.42
C GLU A 139 -13.21 -10.33 15.21
N ALA A 140 -13.98 -10.64 14.15
CA ALA A 140 -15.22 -9.95 13.83
C ALA A 140 -16.21 -10.96 13.24
N GLY A 141 -17.38 -11.08 13.81
CA GLY A 141 -18.38 -12.10 13.44
C GLY A 141 -18.73 -12.13 11.95
N ASP A 142 -18.95 -10.96 11.32
CA ASP A 142 -19.16 -10.82 9.88
C ASP A 142 -18.25 -9.71 9.33
N PRO A 143 -16.97 -10.02 9.06
CA PRO A 143 -16.00 -9.02 8.61
C PRO A 143 -16.36 -8.37 7.27
N ASP A 144 -17.04 -9.10 6.36
CA ASP A 144 -17.47 -8.53 5.09
C ASP A 144 -18.62 -7.54 5.27
N LEU A 145 -19.56 -7.83 6.15
CA LEU A 145 -20.66 -6.90 6.47
C LEU A 145 -20.12 -5.62 7.12
N ALA A 146 -19.25 -5.74 8.12
CA ALA A 146 -18.62 -4.60 8.77
C ALA A 146 -17.79 -3.75 7.75
N ALA A 147 -17.05 -4.39 6.87
CA ALA A 147 -16.29 -3.71 5.82
C ALA A 147 -17.20 -3.03 4.78
N ALA A 148 -18.32 -3.64 4.44
CA ALA A 148 -19.32 -3.07 3.53
C ALA A 148 -19.97 -1.82 4.12
N CYS A 149 -20.33 -1.83 5.42
CA CYS A 149 -20.84 -0.64 6.13
C CYS A 149 -19.82 0.52 6.07
N ARG A 150 -18.53 0.23 6.33
CA ARG A 150 -17.46 1.23 6.20
C ARG A 150 -17.32 1.77 4.78
N LEU A 151 -17.45 0.91 3.76
CA LEU A 151 -17.39 1.35 2.37
C LEU A 151 -18.56 2.24 2.01
N VAL A 152 -19.80 1.86 2.42
CA VAL A 152 -21.04 2.64 2.22
C VAL A 152 -20.89 4.02 2.83
N ARG A 153 -20.38 4.10 4.08
CA ARG A 153 -20.14 5.37 4.77
C ARG A 153 -19.10 6.23 4.02
N ARG A 154 -17.95 5.66 3.67
CA ARG A 154 -16.87 6.38 2.99
C ARG A 154 -17.28 6.91 1.62
N ARG A 155 -18.09 6.17 0.87
CA ARG A 155 -18.53 6.54 -0.48
C ARG A 155 -19.89 7.26 -0.49
N ARG A 156 -20.49 7.44 0.68
CA ARG A 156 -21.82 8.02 0.84
C ARG A 156 -22.86 7.32 -0.05
N LEU A 157 -22.94 5.99 0.04
CA LEU A 157 -23.90 5.18 -0.71
C LEU A 157 -25.19 4.96 0.10
N GLY A 158 -26.26 4.50 -0.56
CA GLY A 158 -27.52 4.14 0.09
C GLY A 158 -28.10 5.26 0.97
N PRO A 159 -28.30 5.01 2.30
CA PRO A 159 -28.95 5.96 3.21
C PRO A 159 -28.16 7.27 3.41
N LEU A 160 -26.88 7.29 3.05
CA LEU A 160 -26.03 8.48 3.18
C LEU A 160 -26.10 9.40 1.95
N ARG A 161 -26.90 9.04 0.93
CA ARG A 161 -27.16 9.92 -0.20
C ARG A 161 -28.25 10.94 0.13
N PRO A 162 -28.24 12.13 -0.49
CA PRO A 162 -29.39 13.01 -0.51
C PRO A 162 -30.65 12.27 -0.99
N VAL A 163 -31.78 12.51 -0.34
CA VAL A 163 -33.07 11.79 -0.61
C VAL A 163 -33.45 11.83 -2.08
N ALA A 164 -33.29 12.97 -2.75
CA ALA A 164 -33.57 13.14 -4.18
C ALA A 164 -32.78 12.18 -5.11
N ASP A 165 -31.70 11.60 -4.62
CA ASP A 165 -30.79 10.76 -5.39
C ASP A 165 -30.90 9.25 -5.07
N GLN A 166 -31.73 8.84 -4.11
CA GLN A 166 -31.72 7.46 -3.60
C GLN A 166 -32.37 6.46 -4.55
N GLU A 167 -33.52 6.81 -5.12
CA GLU A 167 -34.36 5.85 -5.86
C GLU A 167 -33.74 5.38 -7.19
N GLY A 168 -33.15 6.29 -7.97
CA GLY A 168 -32.51 5.95 -9.25
C GLY A 168 -31.11 5.38 -9.15
N ARG A 169 -30.50 5.29 -7.95
CA ARG A 169 -29.10 4.93 -7.79
C ARG A 169 -28.82 3.60 -7.09
N ARG A 170 -29.86 2.93 -6.58
CA ARG A 170 -29.73 1.63 -5.89
C ARG A 170 -28.94 0.60 -6.70
N GLN A 171 -29.22 0.50 -7.99
CA GLN A 171 -28.47 -0.41 -8.90
C GLN A 171 -26.99 -0.03 -9.02
N ARG A 172 -26.69 1.25 -9.07
CA ARG A 172 -25.31 1.75 -9.13
C ARG A 172 -24.56 1.47 -7.82
N ASP A 173 -25.24 1.58 -6.69
CA ASP A 173 -24.68 1.29 -5.38
C ASP A 173 -24.42 -0.22 -5.20
N LEU A 174 -25.35 -1.09 -5.63
CA LEU A 174 -25.14 -2.53 -5.72
C LEU A 174 -23.94 -2.88 -6.61
N ALA A 175 -23.85 -2.30 -7.80
CA ALA A 175 -22.70 -2.49 -8.69
C ALA A 175 -21.39 -1.97 -8.08
N SER A 176 -21.43 -0.91 -7.28
CA SER A 176 -20.26 -0.39 -6.57
C SER A 176 -19.74 -1.37 -5.51
N LEU A 177 -20.66 -1.98 -4.75
CA LEU A 177 -20.34 -3.01 -3.74
C LEU A 177 -19.85 -4.31 -4.40
N ALA A 178 -20.49 -4.73 -5.50
CA ALA A 178 -20.05 -5.90 -6.27
C ALA A 178 -18.62 -5.73 -6.83
N ARG A 179 -18.31 -4.56 -7.41
CA ARG A 179 -16.94 -4.25 -7.87
C ARG A 179 -15.93 -4.19 -6.73
N ALA A 180 -16.36 -3.88 -5.51
CA ALA A 180 -15.52 -3.96 -4.31
C ALA A 180 -15.35 -5.39 -3.78
N GLY A 181 -16.02 -6.39 -4.42
CA GLY A 181 -15.86 -7.82 -4.14
C GLY A 181 -16.82 -8.35 -3.08
N PHE A 182 -17.83 -7.59 -2.66
CA PHE A 182 -18.86 -8.07 -1.73
C PHE A 182 -19.86 -8.97 -2.43
N SER A 183 -20.40 -9.96 -1.69
CA SER A 183 -21.48 -10.81 -2.17
C SER A 183 -22.77 -10.01 -2.34
N ALA A 184 -23.68 -10.52 -3.18
CA ALA A 184 -25.00 -9.90 -3.35
C ALA A 184 -25.77 -9.84 -2.02
N ALA A 185 -25.67 -10.87 -1.18
CA ALA A 185 -26.34 -10.91 0.14
C ALA A 185 -25.86 -9.79 1.05
N VAL A 186 -24.53 -9.61 1.17
CA VAL A 186 -23.93 -8.51 1.94
C VAL A 186 -24.34 -7.15 1.38
N ALA A 187 -24.27 -6.98 0.06
CA ALA A 187 -24.61 -5.72 -0.61
C ALA A 187 -26.08 -5.34 -0.39
N LEU A 188 -27.00 -6.32 -0.53
CA LEU A 188 -28.44 -6.10 -0.29
C LEU A 188 -28.72 -5.78 1.18
N ARG A 189 -28.08 -6.52 2.12
CA ARG A 189 -28.26 -6.31 3.56
C ARG A 189 -27.84 -4.89 3.97
N VAL A 190 -26.68 -4.43 3.50
CA VAL A 190 -26.17 -3.08 3.83
C VAL A 190 -27.05 -1.98 3.21
N LEU A 191 -27.52 -2.17 1.96
CA LEU A 191 -28.38 -1.19 1.28
C LEU A 191 -29.86 -1.29 1.68
N ALA A 192 -30.24 -2.25 2.54
CA ALA A 192 -31.54 -2.30 3.18
C ALA A 192 -31.65 -1.35 4.41
N ALA A 193 -30.52 -0.94 4.98
CA ALA A 193 -30.50 0.13 5.96
C ALA A 193 -31.02 1.42 5.32
N THR A 194 -32.07 2.01 5.89
CA THR A 194 -32.74 3.21 5.36
C THR A 194 -32.25 4.49 6.02
N THR A 195 -31.57 4.38 7.17
CA THR A 195 -31.05 5.51 7.95
C THR A 195 -29.58 5.28 8.31
N VAL A 196 -28.92 6.34 8.73
CA VAL A 196 -27.52 6.28 9.20
C VAL A 196 -27.41 5.45 10.47
N GLU A 197 -28.36 5.60 11.37
CA GLU A 197 -28.44 4.89 12.65
C GLU A 197 -28.61 3.37 12.42
N ALA A 198 -29.47 2.97 11.48
CA ALA A 198 -29.62 1.56 11.11
C ALA A 198 -28.33 0.96 10.54
N LEU A 199 -27.56 1.75 9.79
CA LEU A 199 -26.24 1.32 9.28
C LEU A 199 -25.21 1.18 10.41
N GLU A 200 -25.27 2.04 11.43
CA GLU A 200 -24.39 1.98 12.61
C GLU A 200 -24.69 0.75 13.48
N VAL A 201 -25.96 0.46 13.70
CA VAL A 201 -26.38 -0.76 14.41
C VAL A 201 -25.91 -2.00 13.67
N LEU A 202 -26.09 -2.04 12.35
CA LEU A 202 -25.65 -3.17 11.52
C LEU A 202 -24.13 -3.37 11.56
N GLU A 203 -23.34 -2.28 11.57
CA GLU A 203 -21.89 -2.36 11.70
C GLU A 203 -21.46 -2.85 13.09
N ALA A 204 -22.14 -2.39 14.14
CA ALA A 204 -21.88 -2.81 15.51
C ALA A 204 -22.18 -4.31 15.70
N GLU A 205 -23.34 -4.79 15.24
CA GLU A 205 -23.71 -6.20 15.27
C GLU A 205 -22.68 -7.07 14.52
N ALA A 206 -22.28 -6.65 13.31
CA ALA A 206 -21.27 -7.37 12.51
C ALA A 206 -19.89 -7.42 13.17
N SER A 207 -19.62 -6.51 14.10
CA SER A 207 -18.33 -6.44 14.81
C SER A 207 -18.35 -7.17 16.17
N GLN A 208 -19.51 -7.48 16.72
CA GLN A 208 -19.68 -8.04 18.07
C GLN A 208 -19.85 -9.57 18.09
N GLN A 209 -20.05 -10.22 16.95
CA GLN A 209 -20.33 -11.66 16.87
C GLN A 209 -19.09 -12.57 16.98
N ALA A 210 -18.04 -12.16 17.69
CA ALA A 210 -16.86 -12.96 17.95
C ALA A 210 -16.89 -13.56 19.35
#